data_0659f77401df5151cb12874b3f1eea1d
#
_entry.id   0659f77401df5151cb12874b3f1eea1d
#
_cell.length_a   1.000
_cell.length_b   1.000
_cell.length_c   1.000
_cell.angle_alpha   90.00
_cell.angle_beta   90.00
_cell.angle_gamma   90.00
#
_symmetry.space_group_name_H-M   'P 1'
#
loop_
_entity.id
_entity.type
_entity.pdbx_description
1 polymer ?
#
loop_
_entity_poly.entity_id
_entity_poly.type
_entity_poly.pdbx_seq_one_letter_code
_entity_poly.pdbx_strand_id
1 'polypeptide(L)'
;MLADNIFLKIIHKQIPARIAYEDDRCLAFHDVNPQAPVHVLVIPKKEIPTTDDLTDADEATIGHLHVVAAKLAKELGLSEGYRLVINCKGHGGQTVPHVHLHLLGGRPFGWPPG
;
A
#
# COMPACT_ATOMS: atom_id res chain seq x y z
N MET A 1 -0.63 16.95 -10.83
CA MET A 1 0.68 16.29 -10.77
C MET A 1 1.07 16.04 -9.32
N LEU A 2 1.64 14.88 -9.07
CA LEU A 2 2.09 14.51 -7.74
C LEU A 2 3.32 15.34 -7.37
N ALA A 3 3.23 16.07 -6.26
CA ALA A 3 4.27 17.03 -5.90
C ALA A 3 5.39 16.40 -5.06
N ASP A 4 5.03 15.60 -4.05
CA ASP A 4 5.97 15.08 -3.08
C ASP A 4 5.79 13.59 -2.85
N ASN A 5 6.90 12.92 -2.56
CA ASN A 5 6.86 11.55 -2.09
C ASN A 5 6.92 11.53 -0.55
N ILE A 6 5.76 11.73 0.08
CA ILE A 6 5.66 11.70 1.54
C ILE A 6 5.96 10.31 2.11
N PHE A 7 5.81 9.25 1.30
CA PHE A 7 6.10 7.89 1.75
C PHE A 7 7.60 7.67 1.95
N LEU A 8 8.46 8.30 1.14
CA LEU A 8 9.90 8.28 1.40
C LEU A 8 10.21 8.95 2.75
N LYS A 9 9.50 10.02 3.09
CA LYS A 9 9.69 10.69 4.38
C LYS A 9 9.30 9.76 5.54
N ILE A 10 8.25 8.97 5.37
CA ILE A 10 7.83 7.97 6.37
C ILE A 10 8.89 6.87 6.48
N ILE A 11 9.39 6.36 5.35
CA ILE A 11 10.44 5.34 5.32
C ILE A 11 11.68 5.82 6.06
N HIS A 12 12.08 7.08 5.86
CA HIS A 12 13.26 7.68 6.48
C HIS A 12 12.99 8.20 7.90
N LYS A 13 11.79 7.96 8.44
CA LYS A 13 11.40 8.39 9.80
C LYS A 13 11.43 9.92 9.98
N GLN A 14 11.23 10.66 8.91
CA GLN A 14 11.21 12.14 8.93
C GLN A 14 9.84 12.68 9.34
N ILE A 15 8.78 11.91 9.10
CA ILE A 15 7.42 12.22 9.57
C ILE A 15 6.84 10.98 10.25
N PRO A 16 5.94 11.14 11.24
CA PRO A 16 5.38 10.01 11.96
C PRO A 16 4.37 9.24 11.11
N ALA A 17 4.22 7.95 11.42
CA ALA A 17 3.16 7.11 10.86
C ALA A 17 2.85 6.01 11.87
N ARG A 18 1.62 5.50 11.82
CA ARG A 18 1.21 4.36 12.63
C ARG A 18 1.61 3.08 11.90
N ILE A 19 2.80 2.58 12.20
CA ILE A 19 3.40 1.45 11.51
C ILE A 19 2.74 0.15 11.94
N ALA A 20 2.31 -0.66 10.95
CA ALA A 20 1.73 -1.98 11.16
C ALA A 20 2.76 -3.10 10.97
N TYR A 21 3.75 -2.89 10.12
CA TYR A 21 4.80 -3.88 9.84
C TYR A 21 5.97 -3.19 9.13
N GLU A 22 7.17 -3.70 9.36
CA GLU A 22 8.36 -3.20 8.67
C GLU A 22 9.42 -4.30 8.60
N ASP A 23 10.06 -4.40 7.43
CA ASP A 23 11.26 -5.22 7.24
C ASP A 23 12.24 -4.45 6.33
N ASP A 24 13.30 -5.11 5.86
CA ASP A 24 14.32 -4.46 5.03
C ASP A 24 13.83 -4.12 3.61
N ARG A 25 12.70 -4.69 3.16
CA ARG A 25 12.18 -4.50 1.81
C ARG A 25 10.91 -3.65 1.74
N CYS A 26 10.13 -3.61 2.82
CA CYS A 26 8.85 -2.91 2.80
C CYS A 26 8.49 -2.31 4.16
N LEU A 27 7.50 -1.41 4.11
CA LEU A 27 6.90 -0.77 5.26
C LEU A 27 5.38 -0.79 5.08
N ALA A 28 4.65 -1.11 6.13
CA ALA A 28 3.19 -1.03 6.13
C ALA A 28 2.73 -0.11 7.26
N PHE A 29 1.78 0.77 6.96
CA PHE A 29 1.26 1.73 7.93
C PHE A 29 -0.22 2.01 7.66
N HIS A 30 -0.93 2.43 8.72
CA HIS A 30 -2.35 2.75 8.62
C HIS A 30 -2.55 4.08 7.88
N ASP A 31 -3.51 4.11 6.95
CA ASP A 31 -3.85 5.34 6.23
C ASP A 31 -4.49 6.33 7.20
N VAL A 32 -4.04 7.60 7.15
CA VAL A 32 -4.58 8.67 8.01
C VAL A 32 -5.97 9.13 7.56
N ASN A 33 -6.37 8.79 6.33
CA ASN A 33 -7.70 9.07 5.80
C ASN A 33 -8.35 7.76 5.34
N PRO A 34 -8.72 6.87 6.29
CA PRO A 34 -9.15 5.52 5.94
C PRO A 34 -10.46 5.51 5.16
N GLN A 35 -10.50 4.69 4.12
CA GLN A 35 -11.68 4.50 3.27
C GLN A 35 -12.45 3.23 3.63
N ALA A 36 -12.02 2.53 4.67
CA ALA A 36 -12.65 1.34 5.23
C ALA A 36 -12.25 1.23 6.70
N PRO A 37 -12.95 0.42 7.52
CA PRO A 37 -12.57 0.22 8.92
C PRO A 37 -11.11 -0.21 9.12
N VAL A 38 -10.58 -1.01 8.19
CA VAL A 38 -9.15 -1.29 8.08
C VAL A 38 -8.67 -0.76 6.75
N HIS A 39 -7.66 0.11 6.78
CA HIS A 39 -7.02 0.65 5.58
C HIS A 39 -5.54 0.81 5.85
N VAL A 40 -4.76 -0.15 5.34
CA VAL A 40 -3.31 -0.18 5.50
C VAL A 40 -2.66 -0.04 4.14
N LEU A 41 -1.56 0.71 4.09
CA LEU A 41 -0.74 0.86 2.89
C LEU A 41 0.52 0.01 3.07
N VAL A 42 0.84 -0.82 2.07
CA VAL A 42 2.08 -1.58 2.04
C VAL A 42 2.93 -1.06 0.91
N ILE A 43 4.12 -0.55 1.24
CA ILE A 43 4.98 0.13 0.28
C ILE A 43 6.37 -0.51 0.23
N PRO A 44 7.00 -0.55 -0.95
CA PRO A 44 8.40 -0.96 -1.02
C PRO A 44 9.30 0.15 -0.47
N LYS A 45 10.42 -0.21 0.15
CA LYS A 45 11.42 0.77 0.57
C LYS A 45 12.19 1.33 -0.62
N LYS A 46 12.28 0.56 -1.70
CA LYS A 46 12.79 1.06 -2.99
C LYS A 46 11.83 2.09 -3.56
N GLU A 47 12.35 3.22 -4.03
CA GLU A 47 11.53 4.25 -4.66
C GLU A 47 11.14 3.83 -6.06
N ILE A 48 9.87 3.46 -6.27
CA ILE A 48 9.29 3.11 -7.55
C ILE A 48 8.06 4.01 -7.72
N PRO A 49 8.07 4.96 -8.67
CA PRO A 49 6.99 5.94 -8.74
C PRO A 49 5.62 5.36 -9.08
N THR A 50 5.54 4.48 -10.08
CA THR A 50 4.26 3.90 -10.52
C THR A 50 4.42 2.44 -10.92
N THR A 51 3.30 1.74 -11.08
CA THR A 51 3.29 0.38 -11.62
C THR A 51 3.95 0.29 -13.00
N ASP A 52 3.80 1.34 -13.82
CA ASP A 52 4.43 1.38 -15.15
C ASP A 52 5.95 1.39 -15.11
N ASP A 53 6.54 1.74 -13.97
CA ASP A 53 8.00 1.78 -13.79
C ASP A 53 8.58 0.44 -13.30
N LEU A 54 7.71 -0.55 -13.04
CA LEU A 54 8.16 -1.87 -12.59
C LEU A 54 8.94 -2.59 -13.69
N THR A 55 9.99 -3.31 -13.28
CA THR A 55 10.77 -4.17 -14.15
C THR A 55 10.81 -5.58 -13.58
N ASP A 56 11.42 -6.52 -14.31
CA ASP A 56 11.60 -7.89 -13.83
C ASP A 56 12.36 -7.95 -12.51
N ALA A 57 13.24 -6.96 -12.26
CA ALA A 57 13.99 -6.87 -11.01
C ALA A 57 13.09 -6.58 -9.79
N ASP A 58 11.88 -6.11 -10.02
CA ASP A 58 10.94 -5.73 -8.94
C ASP A 58 9.94 -6.84 -8.61
N GLU A 59 9.94 -7.95 -9.34
CA GLU A 59 8.96 -9.03 -9.13
C GLU A 59 8.94 -9.53 -7.70
N ALA A 60 10.10 -9.83 -7.13
CA ALA A 60 10.18 -10.35 -5.76
C ALA A 60 9.68 -9.33 -4.74
N THR A 61 10.00 -8.06 -4.94
CA THR A 61 9.56 -6.97 -4.05
C THR A 61 8.05 -6.81 -4.08
N ILE A 62 7.45 -6.79 -5.28
CA ILE A 62 5.99 -6.62 -5.41
C ILE A 62 5.25 -7.84 -4.87
N GLY A 63 5.75 -9.04 -5.16
CA GLY A 63 5.19 -10.27 -4.56
C GLY A 63 5.25 -10.23 -3.04
N HIS A 64 6.33 -9.71 -2.50
CA HIS A 64 6.51 -9.55 -1.04
C HIS A 64 5.44 -8.62 -0.43
N LEU A 65 5.09 -7.52 -1.11
CA LEU A 65 4.01 -6.64 -0.65
C LEU A 65 2.69 -7.40 -0.49
N HIS A 66 2.37 -8.27 -1.43
CA HIS A 66 1.14 -9.07 -1.37
C HIS A 66 1.17 -10.09 -0.22
N VAL A 67 2.30 -10.74 -0.02
CA VAL A 67 2.45 -11.70 1.10
C VAL A 67 2.32 -10.98 2.45
N VAL A 68 2.93 -9.81 2.58
CA VAL A 68 2.82 -9.00 3.80
C VAL A 68 1.37 -8.56 4.02
N ALA A 69 0.69 -8.11 2.95
CA ALA A 69 -0.73 -7.74 3.05
C ALA A 69 -1.59 -8.91 3.52
N ALA A 70 -1.35 -10.12 3.01
CA ALA A 70 -2.09 -11.31 3.43
C ALA A 70 -1.86 -11.64 4.90
N LYS A 71 -0.63 -11.51 5.39
CA LYS A 71 -0.31 -11.71 6.81
C LYS A 71 -1.00 -10.67 7.70
N LEU A 72 -0.94 -9.40 7.30
CA LEU A 72 -1.59 -8.31 8.03
C LEU A 72 -3.11 -8.49 8.07
N ALA A 73 -3.71 -8.94 6.97
CA ALA A 73 -5.14 -9.21 6.93
C ALA A 73 -5.56 -10.23 8.00
N LYS A 74 -4.75 -11.28 8.19
CA LYS A 74 -5.00 -12.27 9.24
C LYS A 74 -4.85 -11.66 10.63
N GLU A 75 -3.79 -10.91 10.87
CA GLU A 75 -3.55 -10.25 12.15
C GLU A 75 -4.65 -9.26 12.51
N LEU A 76 -5.20 -8.57 11.51
CA LEU A 76 -6.23 -7.56 11.68
C LEU A 76 -7.66 -8.14 11.65
N GLY A 77 -7.78 -9.46 11.58
CA GLY A 77 -9.06 -10.13 11.70
C GLY A 77 -9.95 -10.05 10.47
N LEU A 78 -9.39 -9.91 9.27
CA LEU A 78 -10.14 -9.77 8.03
C LEU A 78 -10.53 -11.15 7.45
N SER A 79 -11.12 -12.02 8.28
CA SER A 79 -11.44 -13.40 7.89
C SER A 79 -12.55 -13.51 6.85
N GLU A 80 -13.38 -12.47 6.70
CA GLU A 80 -14.48 -12.46 5.72
C GLU A 80 -14.04 -11.98 4.34
N GLY A 81 -12.78 -11.56 4.21
CA GLY A 81 -12.22 -11.09 2.95
C GLY A 81 -11.81 -9.63 3.01
N TYR A 82 -11.17 -9.19 1.95
CA TYR A 82 -10.63 -7.83 1.86
C TYR A 82 -10.35 -7.50 0.39
N ARG A 83 -10.05 -6.25 0.13
CA ARG A 83 -9.69 -5.80 -1.23
C ARG A 83 -8.27 -5.27 -1.24
N LEU A 84 -7.52 -5.63 -2.28
CA LEU A 84 -6.20 -5.07 -2.55
C LEU A 84 -6.29 -4.17 -3.78
N VAL A 85 -5.71 -2.98 -3.69
CA VAL A 85 -5.75 -1.99 -4.79
C VAL A 85 -4.37 -1.37 -4.94
N ILE A 86 -3.89 -1.29 -6.19
CA ILE A 86 -2.75 -0.47 -6.57
C ILE A 86 -3.22 0.47 -7.68
N ASN A 87 -3.17 1.76 -7.41
CA ASN A 87 -3.54 2.78 -8.39
C ASN A 87 -2.31 3.20 -9.19
N CYS A 88 -2.47 3.40 -10.50
CA CYS A 88 -1.38 3.83 -11.36
C CYS A 88 -1.76 5.10 -12.08
N LYS A 89 -1.00 6.15 -11.84
CA LYS A 89 -1.12 7.46 -12.51
C LYS A 89 -2.50 8.12 -12.32
N GLY A 90 -2.76 9.18 -13.09
CA GLY A 90 -3.93 10.03 -12.88
C GLY A 90 -5.27 9.32 -13.07
N HIS A 91 -5.44 8.55 -14.14
CA HIS A 91 -6.68 7.81 -14.38
C HIS A 91 -6.92 6.71 -13.34
N GLY A 92 -5.86 6.17 -12.76
CA GLY A 92 -5.98 5.20 -11.67
C GLY A 92 -6.26 5.82 -10.31
N GLY A 93 -6.11 7.14 -10.18
CA GLY A 93 -6.32 7.84 -8.91
C GLY A 93 -5.12 7.79 -7.98
N GLN A 94 -3.91 7.62 -8.51
CA GLN A 94 -2.70 7.62 -7.71
C GLN A 94 -2.40 9.02 -7.20
N THR A 95 -2.23 9.17 -5.88
CA THR A 95 -2.01 10.48 -5.24
C THR A 95 -0.59 10.72 -4.75
N VAL A 96 0.21 9.67 -4.60
CA VAL A 96 1.61 9.76 -4.16
C VAL A 96 2.50 9.03 -5.18
N PRO A 97 3.62 9.62 -5.65
CA PRO A 97 4.49 9.02 -6.66
C PRO A 97 5.42 7.96 -6.06
N HIS A 98 4.84 6.96 -5.46
CA HIS A 98 5.51 5.83 -4.84
C HIS A 98 4.52 4.67 -4.82
N VAL A 99 4.83 3.56 -5.47
CA VAL A 99 3.95 2.40 -5.51
C VAL A 99 3.46 2.04 -4.12
N HIS A 100 2.16 1.87 -3.97
CA HIS A 100 1.58 1.47 -2.70
C HIS A 100 0.37 0.58 -2.91
N LEU A 101 0.35 -0.52 -2.15
CA LEU A 101 -0.72 -1.49 -2.15
C LEU A 101 -1.67 -1.14 -1.01
N HIS A 102 -2.93 -0.81 -1.34
CA HIS A 102 -3.97 -0.59 -0.35
C HIS A 102 -4.53 -1.92 0.10
N LEU A 103 -4.55 -2.17 1.39
CA LEU A 103 -5.29 -3.27 2.02
C LEU A 103 -6.52 -2.65 2.68
N LEU A 104 -7.68 -2.97 2.15
CA LEU A 104 -8.96 -2.43 2.59
C LEU A 104 -9.85 -3.56 3.11
N GLY A 105 -10.37 -3.43 4.31
CA GLY A 105 -11.20 -4.49 4.90
C GLY A 105 -12.10 -3.98 6.01
N GLY A 106 -12.85 -4.92 6.58
CA GLY A 106 -13.78 -4.61 7.67
C GLY A 106 -15.18 -4.27 7.20
N ARG A 107 -15.44 -4.32 5.90
CA ARG A 107 -16.77 -4.17 5.30
C ARG A 107 -16.79 -4.80 3.92
N PRO A 108 -17.97 -5.11 3.36
CA PRO A 108 -18.06 -5.55 1.97
C PRO A 108 -17.73 -4.41 0.99
N PHE A 109 -17.24 -4.79 -0.19
CA PHE A 109 -16.99 -3.89 -1.31
C PHE A 109 -17.81 -4.36 -2.49
N GLY A 110 -18.27 -3.42 -3.30
CA GLY A 110 -19.08 -3.73 -4.45
C GLY A 110 -18.27 -3.97 -5.73
N TRP A 111 -18.99 -4.32 -6.77
CA TRP A 111 -18.46 -4.45 -8.12
C TRP A 111 -19.39 -3.73 -9.09
N PRO A 112 -18.93 -2.89 -10.00
CA PRO A 112 -17.50 -2.62 -10.35
C PRO A 112 -16.73 -1.89 -9.25
N PRO A 113 -15.38 -1.93 -9.30
CA PRO A 113 -14.54 -1.44 -8.21
C PRO A 113 -14.43 0.10 -8.11
N GLY A 114 -14.96 0.81 -9.06
CA GLY A 114 -14.87 2.27 -9.03
C GLY A 114 -16.00 3.00 -9.70
#